data_1aba7d90dc583af8ddd5a96afad5439e
#
_entry.id   1aba7d90dc583af8ddd5a96afad5439e
#
_cell.length_a   1.000
_cell.length_b   1.000
_cell.length_c   1.000
_cell.angle_alpha   90.00
_cell.angle_beta   90.00
_cell.angle_gamma   90.00
#
_symmetry.space_group_name_H-M   'P 1'
#
loop_
_entity.id
_entity.type
_entity.pdbx_description
1 polymer ?
#
loop_
_entity_poly.entity_id
_entity_poly.type
_entity_poly.pdbx_seq_one_letter_code
_entity_poly.pdbx_strand_id
1 'polypeptide(L)'
;MAKKVYAIKEGFDFEKNKKIENVIVNTWNECLKCVKGVKGAKYKSFESLEEAKTYLNDTKKLLKKGFDEYPKDLLHIYVDGSYSISTEKYSYGLVSVRGNVIEYIEGGAYKAKGNIRQIAGELQGAVKALEYAKSIGEKHIVLFHDYEGIFHQLIHYKGLLYDYQL
;
A
#
# COMPACT_ATOMS: atom_id res chain seq x y z
N MET A 1 4.64 0.60 -29.62
CA MET A 1 4.95 0.23 -28.21
C MET A 1 4.88 1.48 -27.35
N ALA A 2 4.08 1.49 -26.28
CA ALA A 2 4.04 2.62 -25.36
C ALA A 2 5.43 2.83 -24.73
N LYS A 3 5.91 4.07 -24.74
CA LYS A 3 7.24 4.45 -24.24
C LYS A 3 7.15 4.49 -22.71
N LYS A 4 7.68 3.46 -22.02
CA LYS A 4 7.71 3.43 -20.57
C LYS A 4 8.72 4.42 -20.01
N VAL A 5 8.39 5.03 -18.87
CA VAL A 5 9.30 5.81 -18.02
C VAL A 5 9.54 5.07 -16.70
N TYR A 6 10.66 5.33 -16.06
CA TYR A 6 11.07 4.66 -14.83
C TYR A 6 11.30 5.71 -13.74
N ALA A 7 10.58 5.58 -12.65
CA ALA A 7 10.76 6.43 -11.47
C ALA A 7 11.62 5.69 -10.44
N ILE A 8 12.64 6.37 -9.93
CA ILE A 8 13.59 5.85 -8.94
C ILE A 8 13.43 6.70 -7.68
N LYS A 9 12.85 6.13 -6.62
CA LYS A 9 12.80 6.78 -5.29
C LYS A 9 14.14 6.72 -4.59
N GLU A 10 14.81 5.57 -4.67
CA GLU A 10 16.10 5.33 -4.02
C GLU A 10 16.98 4.48 -4.93
N GLY A 11 18.20 4.95 -5.18
CA GLY A 11 19.21 4.29 -5.99
C GLY A 11 20.61 4.85 -5.73
N PHE A 12 21.60 4.36 -6.48
CA PHE A 12 22.98 4.84 -6.39
C PHE A 12 23.66 4.81 -7.76
N ASP A 13 24.24 5.91 -8.16
CA ASP A 13 25.06 6.00 -9.38
C ASP A 13 26.52 5.71 -9.01
N PHE A 14 27.00 4.52 -9.36
CA PHE A 14 28.38 4.10 -9.07
C PHE A 14 29.42 4.83 -9.92
N GLU A 15 29.06 5.32 -11.11
CA GLU A 15 29.98 6.07 -11.98
C GLU A 15 30.28 7.46 -11.39
N LYS A 16 29.24 8.09 -10.80
CA LYS A 16 29.33 9.42 -10.19
C LYS A 16 29.52 9.38 -8.68
N ASN A 17 29.56 8.19 -8.09
CA ASN A 17 29.60 7.96 -6.64
C ASN A 17 28.57 8.80 -5.88
N LYS A 18 27.31 8.78 -6.37
CA LYS A 18 26.24 9.65 -5.86
C LYS A 18 24.96 8.87 -5.59
N LYS A 19 24.33 9.16 -4.43
CA LYS A 19 22.96 8.69 -4.14
C LYS A 19 21.98 9.32 -5.12
N ILE A 20 21.08 8.51 -5.64
CA ILE A 20 19.99 8.92 -6.53
C ILE A 20 18.68 8.86 -5.75
N GLU A 21 17.96 9.97 -5.73
CA GLU A 21 16.66 10.08 -5.05
C GLU A 21 15.69 10.86 -5.93
N ASN A 22 14.47 10.34 -6.05
CA ASN A 22 13.33 10.97 -6.73
C ASN A 22 13.64 11.41 -8.18
N VAL A 23 14.19 10.50 -8.97
CA VAL A 23 14.56 10.75 -10.38
C VAL A 23 13.67 9.94 -11.32
N ILE A 24 13.29 10.54 -12.46
CA ILE A 24 12.64 9.85 -13.57
C ILE A 24 13.62 9.73 -14.72
N VAL A 25 13.72 8.52 -15.28
CA VAL A 25 14.51 8.22 -16.46
C VAL A 25 13.64 7.60 -17.55
N ASN A 26 14.04 7.76 -18.81
CA ASN A 26 13.22 7.39 -19.95
C ASN A 26 13.51 5.98 -20.48
N THR A 27 14.58 5.35 -20.03
CA THR A 27 14.99 4.03 -20.50
C THR A 27 15.28 3.07 -19.35
N TRP A 28 15.08 1.78 -19.59
CA TRP A 28 15.49 0.75 -18.66
C TRP A 28 17.00 0.75 -18.39
N ASN A 29 17.81 1.01 -19.41
CA ASN A 29 19.26 1.04 -19.25
C ASN A 29 19.72 2.14 -18.29
N GLU A 30 19.12 3.32 -18.34
CA GLU A 30 19.38 4.41 -17.39
C GLU A 30 18.95 4.01 -15.96
N CYS A 31 17.76 3.43 -15.83
CA CYS A 31 17.27 2.95 -14.53
C CYS A 31 18.21 1.88 -13.95
N LEU A 32 18.62 0.92 -14.78
CA LEU A 32 19.48 -0.19 -14.37
C LEU A 32 20.84 0.31 -13.82
N LYS A 33 21.42 1.35 -14.40
CA LYS A 33 22.67 1.97 -13.90
C LYS A 33 22.52 2.48 -12.45
N CYS A 34 21.33 2.92 -12.08
CA CYS A 34 21.05 3.50 -10.77
C CYS A 34 20.56 2.49 -9.73
N VAL A 35 20.13 1.30 -10.14
CA VAL A 35 19.50 0.34 -9.21
C VAL A 35 20.18 -1.02 -9.15
N LYS A 36 20.99 -1.38 -10.15
CA LYS A 36 21.69 -2.66 -10.19
C LYS A 36 22.71 -2.77 -9.06
N GLY A 37 22.57 -3.81 -8.23
CA GLY A 37 23.48 -4.06 -7.10
C GLY A 37 23.28 -3.13 -5.90
N VAL A 38 22.30 -2.25 -5.94
CA VAL A 38 21.99 -1.33 -4.83
C VAL A 38 21.01 -2.01 -3.87
N LYS A 39 21.48 -2.30 -2.65
CA LYS A 39 20.63 -2.87 -1.59
C LYS A 39 19.58 -1.85 -1.18
N GLY A 40 18.29 -2.23 -1.26
CA GLY A 40 17.18 -1.35 -0.91
C GLY A 40 16.76 -0.36 -2.00
N ALA A 41 17.24 -0.52 -3.24
CA ALA A 41 16.78 0.31 -4.35
C ALA A 41 15.25 0.22 -4.53
N LYS A 42 14.61 1.39 -4.70
CA LYS A 42 13.16 1.51 -4.91
C LYS A 42 12.90 2.18 -6.24
N TYR A 43 12.32 1.44 -7.17
CA TYR A 43 11.99 1.94 -8.50
C TYR A 43 10.77 1.23 -9.08
N LYS A 44 10.11 1.89 -10.04
CA LYS A 44 8.94 1.33 -10.74
C LYS A 44 8.83 1.91 -12.16
N SER A 45 8.30 1.11 -13.10
CA SER A 45 7.99 1.56 -14.46
C SER A 45 6.54 2.01 -14.59
N PHE A 46 6.32 3.02 -15.43
CA PHE A 46 5.01 3.61 -15.70
C PHE A 46 4.82 3.84 -17.20
N GLU A 47 3.58 3.91 -17.63
CA GLU A 47 3.21 4.21 -19.03
C GLU A 47 3.09 5.71 -19.28
N SER A 48 2.98 6.51 -18.21
CA SER A 48 2.93 7.98 -18.30
C SER A 48 3.90 8.66 -17.34
N LEU A 49 4.32 9.87 -17.73
CA LEU A 49 5.17 10.73 -16.89
C LEU A 49 4.41 11.20 -15.63
N GLU A 50 3.11 11.42 -15.74
CA GLU A 50 2.28 11.88 -14.61
C GLU A 50 2.15 10.82 -13.53
N GLU A 51 1.97 9.55 -13.90
CA GLU A 51 2.00 8.45 -12.94
C GLU A 51 3.37 8.32 -12.24
N ALA A 52 4.46 8.46 -13.00
CA ALA A 52 5.82 8.43 -12.46
C ALA A 52 6.06 9.58 -11.46
N LYS A 53 5.60 10.79 -11.77
CA LYS A 53 5.66 11.95 -10.86
C LYS A 53 4.81 11.73 -9.61
N THR A 54 3.58 11.23 -9.77
CA THR A 54 2.71 10.89 -8.64
C THR A 54 3.38 9.89 -7.72
N TYR A 55 3.99 8.85 -8.25
CA TYR A 55 4.76 7.87 -7.47
C TYR A 55 5.93 8.50 -6.71
N LEU A 56 6.68 9.43 -7.31
CA LEU A 56 7.79 10.12 -6.63
C LEU A 56 7.30 11.12 -5.58
N ASN A 57 6.21 11.84 -5.89
CA ASN A 57 5.60 12.82 -4.98
C ASN A 57 4.77 12.17 -3.88
N ASP A 58 4.53 10.87 -4.00
CA ASP A 58 3.86 10.10 -2.95
C ASP A 58 4.81 9.94 -1.76
N THR A 59 4.87 11.02 -0.99
CA THR A 59 5.61 11.12 0.29
C THR A 59 4.92 10.40 1.43
N LYS A 60 3.76 9.77 1.17
CA LYS A 60 3.09 8.93 2.14
C LYS A 60 3.92 7.67 2.36
N LYS A 61 4.86 7.79 3.27
CA LYS A 61 5.63 6.67 3.80
C LYS A 61 4.63 5.72 4.44
N LEU A 62 4.57 4.48 3.96
CA LEU A 62 3.90 3.42 4.71
C LEU A 62 4.62 3.31 6.06
N LEU A 63 3.92 3.63 7.13
CA LEU A 63 4.51 3.60 8.46
C LEU A 63 4.50 2.16 8.96
N LYS A 64 5.58 1.76 9.63
CA LYS A 64 5.70 0.42 10.21
C LYS A 64 5.36 0.46 11.69
N LYS A 65 4.40 -0.35 12.11
CA LYS A 65 4.04 -0.52 13.51
C LYS A 65 5.27 -0.91 14.33
N GLY A 66 5.49 -0.20 15.45
CA GLY A 66 6.64 -0.41 16.33
C GLY A 66 7.93 0.30 15.93
N PHE A 67 7.99 0.93 14.73
CA PHE A 67 9.14 1.69 14.26
C PHE A 67 8.80 3.16 13.98
N ASP A 68 7.60 3.43 13.49
CA ASP A 68 7.17 4.77 13.16
C ASP A 68 6.06 5.24 14.10
N GLU A 69 6.03 6.54 14.37
CA GLU A 69 4.93 7.15 15.13
C GLU A 69 3.71 7.35 14.23
N TYR A 70 2.54 7.12 14.80
CA TYR A 70 1.25 7.31 14.15
C TYR A 70 0.25 7.97 15.11
N PRO A 71 -0.77 8.67 14.59
CA PRO A 71 -1.79 9.33 15.42
C PRO A 71 -2.53 8.32 16.29
N LYS A 72 -2.47 8.50 17.60
CA LYS A 72 -3.09 7.59 18.59
C LYS A 72 -4.52 7.97 18.94
N ASP A 73 -4.91 9.19 18.60
CA ASP A 73 -6.22 9.79 18.81
C ASP A 73 -7.24 9.46 17.71
N LEU A 74 -6.78 8.95 16.57
CA LEU A 74 -7.64 8.52 15.47
C LEU A 74 -8.25 7.13 15.71
N LEU A 75 -9.27 6.81 14.91
CA LEU A 75 -9.80 5.46 14.83
C LEU A 75 -8.76 4.54 14.17
N HIS A 76 -8.39 3.49 14.86
CA HIS A 76 -7.49 2.45 14.38
C HIS A 76 -8.30 1.26 13.88
N ILE A 77 -8.09 0.84 12.64
CA ILE A 77 -8.74 -0.35 12.09
C ILE A 77 -7.65 -1.34 11.67
N TYR A 78 -7.72 -2.52 12.21
CA TYR A 78 -6.85 -3.64 11.89
C TYR A 78 -7.58 -4.56 10.94
N VAL A 79 -6.95 -4.92 9.83
CA VAL A 79 -7.49 -5.87 8.86
C VAL A 79 -6.51 -7.00 8.63
N ASP A 80 -7.05 -8.18 8.39
CA ASP A 80 -6.30 -9.38 8.06
C ASP A 80 -7.10 -10.20 7.07
N GLY A 81 -6.41 -10.87 6.15
CA GLY A 81 -7.00 -11.71 5.13
C GLY A 81 -6.38 -13.09 5.09
N SER A 82 -7.17 -14.08 4.72
CA SER A 82 -6.68 -15.44 4.52
C SER A 82 -7.29 -16.09 3.29
N TYR A 83 -6.66 -17.15 2.81
CA TYR A 83 -7.15 -17.97 1.71
C TYR A 83 -7.00 -19.46 2.01
N SER A 84 -8.06 -20.21 1.81
CA SER A 84 -8.06 -21.67 1.94
C SER A 84 -8.01 -22.33 0.56
N ILE A 85 -6.95 -23.06 0.28
CA ILE A 85 -6.76 -23.79 -0.96
C ILE A 85 -7.82 -24.92 -1.09
N SER A 86 -8.15 -25.57 0.01
CA SER A 86 -9.08 -26.72 0.01
C SER A 86 -10.53 -26.32 -0.29
N THR A 87 -10.95 -25.12 0.12
CA THR A 87 -12.32 -24.62 -0.09
C THR A 87 -12.41 -23.56 -1.19
N GLU A 88 -11.28 -23.12 -1.73
CA GLU A 88 -11.16 -21.99 -2.68
C GLU A 88 -11.85 -20.72 -2.21
N LYS A 89 -11.89 -20.52 -0.90
CA LYS A 89 -12.46 -19.32 -0.28
C LYS A 89 -11.36 -18.42 0.27
N TYR A 90 -11.56 -17.13 0.12
CA TYR A 90 -10.85 -16.14 0.93
C TYR A 90 -11.73 -15.67 2.08
N SER A 91 -11.12 -15.26 3.16
CA SER A 91 -11.78 -14.61 4.28
C SER A 91 -11.08 -13.32 4.65
N TYR A 92 -11.80 -12.44 5.33
CA TYR A 92 -11.25 -11.25 5.93
C TYR A 92 -11.78 -11.10 7.34
N GLY A 93 -11.02 -10.42 8.17
CA GLY A 93 -11.42 -9.91 9.47
C GLY A 93 -11.06 -8.44 9.58
N LEU A 94 -11.86 -7.68 10.31
CA LEU A 94 -11.51 -6.33 10.72
C LEU A 94 -11.92 -6.09 12.17
N VAL A 95 -11.09 -5.30 12.86
CA VAL A 95 -11.36 -4.84 14.23
C VAL A 95 -11.07 -3.35 14.29
N SER A 96 -12.04 -2.55 14.71
CA SER A 96 -11.83 -1.12 14.94
C SER A 96 -11.66 -0.82 16.43
N VAL A 97 -10.68 0.02 16.73
CA VAL A 97 -10.27 0.35 18.10
C VAL A 97 -10.09 1.86 18.24
N ARG A 98 -10.68 2.44 19.27
CA ARG A 98 -10.43 3.83 19.66
C ARG A 98 -9.89 3.86 21.09
N GLY A 99 -8.69 4.44 21.24
CA GLY A 99 -7.96 4.30 22.49
C GLY A 99 -7.68 2.82 22.75
N ASN A 100 -8.23 2.27 23.83
CA ASN A 100 -8.10 0.84 24.19
C ASN A 100 -9.43 0.10 24.13
N VAL A 101 -10.43 0.67 23.44
CA VAL A 101 -11.79 0.09 23.37
C VAL A 101 -12.05 -0.40 21.96
N ILE A 102 -12.49 -1.65 21.84
CA ILE A 102 -12.99 -2.21 20.58
C ILE A 102 -14.38 -1.63 20.33
N GLU A 103 -14.54 -0.90 19.21
CA GLU A 103 -15.82 -0.31 18.81
C GLU A 103 -16.59 -1.19 17.82
N TYR A 104 -15.88 -1.96 16.98
CA TYR A 104 -16.52 -2.75 15.94
C TYR A 104 -15.68 -3.95 15.54
N ILE A 105 -16.34 -5.06 15.23
CA ILE A 105 -15.71 -6.28 14.68
C ILE A 105 -16.58 -6.77 13.53
N GLU A 106 -15.97 -7.08 12.41
CA GLU A 106 -16.60 -7.69 11.25
C GLU A 106 -15.68 -8.76 10.65
N GLY A 107 -16.29 -9.76 10.03
CA GLY A 107 -15.56 -10.76 9.26
C GLY A 107 -16.47 -11.46 8.28
N GLY A 108 -15.89 -12.01 7.23
CA GLY A 108 -16.63 -12.74 6.21
C GLY A 108 -15.75 -13.66 5.38
N ALA A 109 -16.37 -14.61 4.69
CA ALA A 109 -15.69 -15.52 3.79
C ALA A 109 -16.44 -15.61 2.47
N TYR A 110 -15.72 -15.59 1.35
CA TYR A 110 -16.28 -15.56 0.02
C TYR A 110 -15.52 -16.52 -0.90
N LYS A 111 -16.20 -17.00 -1.94
CA LYS A 111 -15.55 -17.81 -2.97
C LYS A 111 -14.62 -16.91 -3.82
N ALA A 112 -13.37 -17.32 -3.98
CA ALA A 112 -12.41 -16.57 -4.79
C ALA A 112 -12.81 -16.62 -6.28
N LYS A 113 -12.75 -15.46 -6.93
CA LYS A 113 -12.88 -15.32 -8.38
C LYS A 113 -11.51 -14.94 -8.95
N GLY A 114 -10.97 -15.78 -9.84
CA GLY A 114 -9.67 -15.52 -10.46
C GLY A 114 -8.47 -15.81 -9.56
N ASN A 115 -7.31 -15.22 -9.90
CA ASN A 115 -6.01 -15.58 -9.33
C ASN A 115 -5.56 -14.74 -8.10
N ILE A 116 -6.45 -13.88 -7.55
CA ILE A 116 -6.06 -12.92 -6.49
C ILE A 116 -6.05 -13.52 -5.07
N ARG A 117 -6.45 -14.76 -4.90
CA ARG A 117 -6.34 -15.61 -3.71
C ARG A 117 -6.22 -14.85 -2.35
N GLN A 118 -5.03 -14.84 -1.73
CA GLN A 118 -4.76 -14.19 -0.43
C GLN A 118 -5.01 -12.68 -0.46
N ILE A 119 -4.60 -12.01 -1.53
CA ILE A 119 -4.78 -10.57 -1.72
C ILE A 119 -6.25 -10.16 -1.67
N ALA A 120 -7.17 -11.05 -2.09
CA ALA A 120 -8.61 -10.77 -2.08
C ALA A 120 -9.16 -10.57 -0.65
N GLY A 121 -8.66 -11.32 0.32
CA GLY A 121 -9.05 -11.18 1.73
C GLY A 121 -8.60 -9.84 2.31
N GLU A 122 -7.31 -9.53 2.15
CA GLU A 122 -6.73 -8.26 2.58
C GLU A 122 -7.46 -7.05 1.98
N LEU A 123 -7.65 -7.08 0.66
CA LEU A 123 -8.32 -5.99 -0.05
C LEU A 123 -9.78 -5.84 0.40
N GLN A 124 -10.50 -6.96 0.60
CA GLN A 124 -11.87 -6.92 1.09
C GLN A 124 -11.95 -6.36 2.51
N GLY A 125 -11.03 -6.75 3.40
CA GLY A 125 -10.92 -6.20 4.75
C GLY A 125 -10.69 -4.67 4.72
N ALA A 126 -9.78 -4.21 3.88
CA ALA A 126 -9.50 -2.78 3.73
C ALA A 126 -10.71 -1.99 3.18
N VAL A 127 -11.42 -2.53 2.18
CA VAL A 127 -12.65 -1.91 1.66
C VAL A 127 -13.72 -1.82 2.75
N LYS A 128 -13.91 -2.89 3.52
CA LYS A 128 -14.85 -2.93 4.64
C LYS A 128 -14.50 -1.94 5.76
N ALA A 129 -13.19 -1.80 6.05
CA ALA A 129 -12.71 -0.79 6.99
C ALA A 129 -13.10 0.64 6.56
N LEU A 130 -12.95 0.96 5.26
CA LEU A 130 -13.33 2.26 4.72
C LEU A 130 -14.84 2.47 4.70
N GLU A 131 -15.62 1.44 4.35
CA GLU A 131 -17.08 1.49 4.39
C GLU A 131 -17.58 1.76 5.82
N TYR A 132 -17.02 1.07 6.80
CA TYR A 132 -17.32 1.30 8.22
C TYR A 132 -16.95 2.72 8.66
N ALA A 133 -15.71 3.16 8.42
CA ALA A 133 -15.27 4.51 8.78
C ALA A 133 -16.19 5.59 8.17
N LYS A 134 -16.55 5.43 6.91
CA LYS A 134 -17.49 6.32 6.23
C LYS A 134 -18.87 6.31 6.87
N SER A 135 -19.38 5.14 7.27
CA SER A 135 -20.72 5.00 7.87
C SER A 135 -20.85 5.72 9.21
N ILE A 136 -19.76 5.84 9.97
CA ILE A 136 -19.72 6.55 11.25
C ILE A 136 -19.22 8.00 11.12
N GLY A 137 -18.99 8.49 9.89
CA GLY A 137 -18.61 9.86 9.61
C GLY A 137 -17.13 10.20 9.87
N GLU A 138 -16.26 9.18 10.02
CA GLU A 138 -14.83 9.40 10.19
C GLU A 138 -14.19 9.90 8.89
N LYS A 139 -13.37 10.95 9.02
CA LYS A 139 -12.63 11.53 7.90
C LYS A 139 -11.19 11.03 7.80
N HIS A 140 -10.63 10.57 8.91
CA HIS A 140 -9.27 10.10 9.02
C HIS A 140 -9.23 8.87 9.91
N ILE A 141 -8.58 7.81 9.42
CA ILE A 141 -8.37 6.56 10.16
C ILE A 141 -6.92 6.13 10.05
N VAL A 142 -6.47 5.30 10.96
CA VAL A 142 -5.23 4.54 10.83
C VAL A 142 -5.62 3.12 10.46
N LEU A 143 -5.27 2.69 9.24
CA LEU A 143 -5.52 1.34 8.76
C LEU A 143 -4.25 0.49 8.91
N PHE A 144 -4.33 -0.59 9.68
CA PHE A 144 -3.25 -1.56 9.84
C PHE A 144 -3.50 -2.77 8.97
N HIS A 145 -2.56 -3.10 8.11
CA HIS A 145 -2.60 -4.24 7.19
C HIS A 145 -1.19 -4.76 6.92
N ASP A 146 -1.04 -5.97 6.42
CA ASP A 146 0.26 -6.59 6.14
C ASP A 146 0.62 -6.64 4.64
N TYR A 147 -0.33 -6.33 3.74
CA TYR A 147 -0.10 -6.33 2.30
C TYR A 147 0.22 -4.95 1.73
N GLU A 148 1.49 -4.71 1.38
CA GLU A 148 1.96 -3.42 0.82
C GLU A 148 1.19 -2.94 -0.43
N GLY A 149 0.56 -3.86 -1.18
CA GLY A 149 -0.20 -3.54 -2.38
C GLY A 149 -1.54 -2.86 -2.15
N ILE A 150 -2.09 -2.92 -0.93
CA ILE A 150 -3.40 -2.30 -0.59
C ILE A 150 -3.38 -0.81 -0.88
N PHE A 151 -2.34 -0.12 -0.48
CA PHE A 151 -2.19 1.32 -0.68
C PHE A 151 -2.37 1.74 -2.15
N HIS A 152 -1.76 1.02 -3.09
CA HIS A 152 -1.86 1.35 -4.52
C HIS A 152 -3.25 1.10 -5.10
N GLN A 153 -4.03 0.20 -4.54
CA GLN A 153 -5.37 -0.12 -5.01
C GLN A 153 -6.45 0.76 -4.38
N LEU A 154 -6.24 1.22 -3.16
CA LEU A 154 -7.18 2.10 -2.44
C LEU A 154 -7.05 3.58 -2.80
N ILE A 155 -6.00 4.02 -3.49
CA ILE A 155 -5.82 5.41 -3.97
C ILE A 155 -7.02 5.89 -4.81
N HIS A 156 -7.75 4.99 -5.46
CA HIS A 156 -8.96 5.32 -6.20
C HIS A 156 -10.19 5.62 -5.31
N TYR A 157 -10.16 5.27 -4.04
CA TYR A 157 -11.14 5.71 -3.04
C TYR A 157 -10.74 7.11 -2.54
N LYS A 158 -11.09 8.13 -3.34
CA LYS A 158 -10.76 9.54 -3.05
C LYS A 158 -11.27 9.95 -1.66
N GLY A 159 -10.37 10.32 -0.78
CA GLY A 159 -10.64 11.23 0.32
C GLY A 159 -10.56 10.69 1.75
N LEU A 160 -10.14 9.44 2.02
CA LEU A 160 -10.31 8.82 3.34
C LEU A 160 -9.06 8.17 3.96
N LEU A 161 -7.83 8.36 3.46
CA LEU A 161 -6.73 7.52 3.95
C LEU A 161 -5.56 8.28 4.56
N TYR A 162 -5.28 7.96 5.83
CA TYR A 162 -3.92 7.77 6.33
C TYR A 162 -3.69 6.25 6.45
N ASP A 163 -2.72 5.74 5.72
CA ASP A 163 -2.47 4.32 5.56
C ASP A 163 -1.22 3.91 6.34
N TYR A 164 -1.34 2.85 7.17
CA TYR A 164 -0.24 2.34 7.97
C TYR A 164 -0.14 0.83 7.82
N GLN A 165 1.07 0.36 7.59
CA GLN A 165 1.37 -1.05 7.44
C GLN A 165 1.72 -1.70 8.79
N LEU A 166 1.22 -2.92 9.02
CA LEU A 166 1.56 -3.76 10.18
C LEU A 166 3.01 -4.25 10.15
#